data_4002c24e853dceea1d3f736e3bf769dc
#
_entry.id   4002c24e853dceea1d3f736e3bf769dc
#
_cell.length_a   1.000
_cell.length_b   1.000
_cell.length_c   1.000
_cell.angle_alpha   90.00
_cell.angle_beta   90.00
_cell.angle_gamma   90.00
#
_symmetry.space_group_name_H-M   'P 1'
#
loop_
_entity.id
_entity.type
_entity.pdbx_description
1 polymer ?
#
loop_
_entity_poly.entity_id
_entity_poly.type
_entity_poly.pdbx_seq_one_letter_code
_entity_poly.pdbx_strand_id
1 'polypeptide(L)'
;TILSQIIGLLYLLYKIYRTEIFENFKNNYLIPKLSLIKEISFQAIPAALGLMMIALGSYILLFFVSRFGNDAIAGFSSAGRYEQLLFLPLLGLSTAVTAIVGQNFGAKNYERILETYNKAMITGVIILTIAGLILFITAEDSMRLFTDDKEVIYFGSIYLKIYALGFPAFPFFFI
;
A
#
# COMPACT_ATOMS: atom_id res chain seq x y z
N THR A 1 -9.22 -17.06 -0.24
CA THR A 1 -8.90 -15.91 0.65
C THR A 1 -9.04 -16.25 2.12
N ILE A 2 -10.13 -16.84 2.61
CA ILE A 2 -10.32 -17.20 4.03
C ILE A 2 -9.27 -18.24 4.47
N LEU A 3 -9.05 -19.30 3.69
CA LEU A 3 -8.05 -20.32 3.97
C LEU A 3 -6.64 -19.76 4.10
N SER A 4 -6.22 -18.85 3.21
CA SER A 4 -4.90 -18.23 3.27
C SER A 4 -4.72 -17.36 4.53
N GLN A 5 -5.77 -16.66 4.96
CA GLN A 5 -5.76 -15.88 6.20
C GLN A 5 -5.67 -16.77 7.44
N ILE A 6 -6.39 -17.91 7.46
CA ILE A 6 -6.32 -18.88 8.54
C ILE A 6 -4.91 -19.49 8.63
N ILE A 7 -4.32 -19.89 7.51
CA ILE A 7 -2.94 -20.43 7.48
C ILE A 7 -1.94 -19.39 7.97
N GLY A 8 -2.08 -18.13 7.52
CA GLY A 8 -1.25 -17.03 8.01
C GLY A 8 -1.38 -16.80 9.51
N LEU A 9 -2.61 -16.81 10.03
CA LEU A 9 -2.88 -16.68 11.47
C LEU A 9 -2.25 -17.83 12.27
N LEU A 10 -2.43 -19.07 11.84
CA LEU A 10 -1.86 -20.24 12.51
C LEU A 10 -0.33 -20.20 12.50
N TYR A 11 0.28 -19.79 11.38
CA TYR A 11 1.72 -19.60 11.30
C TYR A 11 2.24 -18.52 12.27
N LEU A 12 1.55 -17.37 12.34
CA LEU A 12 1.90 -16.30 13.28
C LEU A 12 1.75 -16.75 14.74
N LEU A 13 0.66 -17.43 15.09
CA LEU A 13 0.46 -17.98 16.43
C LEU A 13 1.55 -18.98 16.79
N TYR A 14 1.92 -19.87 15.87
CA TYR A 14 3.02 -20.81 16.08
C TYR A 14 4.36 -20.11 16.31
N LYS A 15 4.65 -19.05 15.54
CA LYS A 15 5.86 -18.24 15.72
C LYS A 15 5.86 -17.50 17.06
N ILE A 16 4.75 -16.88 17.46
CA ILE A 16 4.60 -16.17 18.73
C ILE A 16 4.77 -17.14 19.90
N TYR A 17 4.18 -18.33 19.82
CA TYR A 17 4.31 -19.36 20.86
C TYR A 17 5.77 -19.81 21.07
N ARG A 18 6.60 -19.78 20.02
CA ARG A 18 8.04 -20.11 20.09
C ARG A 18 8.94 -18.94 20.50
N THR A 19 8.40 -17.77 20.69
CA THR A 19 9.16 -16.57 21.09
C THR A 19 8.93 -16.27 22.57
N GLU A 20 9.93 -15.75 23.25
CA GLU A 20 9.88 -15.35 24.68
C GLU A 20 8.78 -14.31 24.98
N ILE A 21 8.16 -13.74 23.93
CA ILE A 21 7.02 -12.81 24.04
C ILE A 21 5.86 -13.46 24.77
N PHE A 22 5.61 -14.76 24.58
CA PHE A 22 4.50 -15.47 25.20
C PHE A 22 4.73 -15.73 26.70
N GLU A 23 5.99 -15.96 27.11
CA GLU A 23 6.34 -16.16 28.51
C GLU A 23 6.15 -14.91 29.38
N ASN A 24 6.26 -13.75 28.76
CA ASN A 24 6.06 -12.44 29.41
C ASN A 24 4.62 -11.92 29.38
N PHE A 25 3.67 -12.68 28.80
CA PHE A 25 2.27 -12.26 28.67
C PHE A 25 1.53 -12.45 30.02
N LYS A 26 1.59 -11.43 30.89
CA LYS A 26 0.83 -11.42 32.14
C LYS A 26 -0.61 -10.98 31.87
N ASN A 27 -1.58 -11.62 32.53
CA ASN A 27 -3.02 -11.35 32.40
C ASN A 27 -3.42 -9.88 32.58
N ASN A 28 -2.59 -9.07 33.28
CA ASN A 28 -2.82 -7.64 33.49
C ASN A 28 -2.71 -6.79 32.22
N TYR A 29 -2.13 -7.31 31.12
CA TYR A 29 -2.05 -6.60 29.85
C TYR A 29 -3.33 -6.70 28.99
N LEU A 30 -4.28 -7.55 29.38
CA LEU A 30 -5.57 -7.70 28.70
C LEU A 30 -6.57 -6.60 29.06
N ILE A 31 -6.31 -5.81 30.10
CA ILE A 31 -7.19 -4.71 30.49
C ILE A 31 -6.76 -3.45 29.73
N PRO A 32 -7.59 -2.94 28.80
CA PRO A 32 -7.26 -1.74 28.05
C PRO A 32 -7.18 -0.53 28.99
N LYS A 33 -6.04 0.14 29.02
CA LYS A 33 -5.87 1.40 29.76
C LYS A 33 -6.39 2.55 28.89
N LEU A 34 -7.27 3.36 29.46
CA LEU A 34 -7.88 4.51 28.75
C LEU A 34 -6.83 5.50 28.20
N SER A 35 -5.71 5.67 28.92
CA SER A 35 -4.59 6.50 28.47
C SER A 35 -3.98 5.99 27.17
N LEU A 36 -3.76 4.67 27.05
CA LEU A 36 -3.23 4.05 25.82
C LEU A 36 -4.21 4.16 24.66
N ILE A 37 -5.51 3.97 24.94
CA ILE A 37 -6.55 4.16 23.91
C ILE A 37 -6.51 5.59 23.38
N LYS A 38 -6.38 6.59 24.25
CA LYS A 38 -6.30 7.99 23.85
C LYS A 38 -5.05 8.29 23.00
N GLU A 39 -3.89 7.78 23.39
CA GLU A 39 -2.64 7.94 22.62
C GLU A 39 -2.72 7.28 21.23
N ILE A 40 -3.23 6.05 21.18
CA ILE A 40 -3.44 5.33 19.91
C ILE A 40 -4.44 6.08 19.03
N SER A 41 -5.57 6.55 19.60
CA SER A 41 -6.59 7.29 18.86
C SER A 41 -6.06 8.60 18.31
N PHE A 42 -5.23 9.31 19.06
CA PHE A 42 -4.63 10.56 18.61
C PHE A 42 -3.74 10.38 17.37
N GLN A 43 -3.06 9.24 17.25
CA GLN A 43 -2.26 8.91 16.07
C GLN A 43 -3.10 8.25 14.96
N ALA A 44 -4.07 7.42 15.31
CA ALA A 44 -4.91 6.69 14.37
C ALA A 44 -5.88 7.59 13.59
N ILE A 45 -6.44 8.63 14.25
CA ILE A 45 -7.42 9.53 13.61
C ILE A 45 -6.81 10.28 12.40
N PRO A 46 -5.65 10.95 12.50
CA PRO A 46 -5.03 11.59 11.34
C PRO A 46 -4.69 10.59 10.22
N ALA A 47 -4.19 9.40 10.57
CA ALA A 47 -3.91 8.35 9.59
C ALA A 47 -5.17 7.86 8.88
N ALA A 48 -6.26 7.65 9.63
CA ALA A 48 -7.56 7.27 9.07
C ALA A 48 -8.12 8.35 8.14
N LEU A 49 -8.01 9.64 8.51
CA LEU A 49 -8.40 10.75 7.65
C LEU A 49 -7.61 10.75 6.33
N GLY A 50 -6.31 10.48 6.39
CA GLY A 50 -5.48 10.33 5.17
C GLY A 50 -6.02 9.24 4.24
N LEU A 51 -6.33 8.05 4.76
CA LEU A 51 -6.93 6.96 3.98
C LEU A 51 -8.32 7.32 3.44
N MET A 52 -9.14 8.02 4.23
CA MET A 52 -10.45 8.51 3.77
C MET A 52 -10.31 9.49 2.60
N MET A 53 -9.31 10.37 2.61
CA MET A 53 -9.06 11.31 1.51
C MET A 53 -8.69 10.58 0.22
N ILE A 54 -7.89 9.52 0.30
CA ILE A 54 -7.57 8.65 -0.86
C ILE A 54 -8.84 8.00 -1.40
N ALA A 55 -9.68 7.43 -0.54
CA ALA A 55 -10.94 6.83 -0.94
C ALA A 55 -11.89 7.84 -1.59
N LEU A 56 -12.04 9.03 -1.01
CA LEU A 56 -12.83 10.12 -1.59
C LEU A 56 -12.31 10.55 -2.95
N GLY A 57 -10.98 10.66 -3.12
CA GLY A 57 -10.37 10.95 -4.42
C GLY A 57 -10.75 9.92 -5.48
N SER A 58 -10.70 8.64 -5.14
CA SER A 58 -11.11 7.55 -6.03
C SER A 58 -12.60 7.62 -6.38
N TYR A 59 -13.46 7.96 -5.43
CA TYR A 59 -14.90 8.15 -5.67
C TYR A 59 -15.19 9.33 -6.62
N ILE A 60 -14.51 10.46 -6.39
CA ILE A 60 -14.63 11.64 -7.26
C ILE A 60 -14.18 11.29 -8.68
N LEU A 61 -13.06 10.59 -8.82
CA LEU A 61 -12.57 10.16 -10.12
C LEU A 61 -13.56 9.23 -10.81
N LEU A 62 -14.09 8.24 -10.10
CA LEU A 62 -15.12 7.33 -10.63
C LEU A 62 -16.38 8.08 -11.08
N PHE A 63 -16.80 9.11 -10.35
CA PHE A 63 -17.93 9.95 -10.74
C PHE A 63 -17.70 10.64 -12.09
N PHE A 64 -16.48 11.15 -12.35
CA PHE A 64 -16.17 11.74 -13.65
C PHE A 64 -16.04 10.68 -14.75
N VAL A 65 -15.42 9.54 -14.46
CA VAL A 65 -15.27 8.41 -15.40
C VAL A 65 -16.65 7.87 -15.82
N SER A 66 -17.63 7.82 -14.90
CA SER A 66 -18.97 7.31 -15.19
C SER A 66 -19.71 8.09 -16.28
N ARG A 67 -19.33 9.33 -16.55
CA ARG A 67 -19.90 10.15 -17.63
C ARG A 67 -19.53 9.69 -19.03
N PHE A 68 -18.48 8.86 -19.15
CA PHE A 68 -18.01 8.32 -20.41
C PHE A 68 -18.61 6.94 -20.75
N GLY A 69 -19.52 6.43 -19.90
CA GLY A 69 -20.24 5.19 -20.15
C GLY A 69 -19.70 3.99 -19.37
N ASN A 70 -20.34 2.84 -19.58
CA ASN A 70 -20.05 1.62 -18.84
C ASN A 70 -18.66 1.04 -19.16
N ASP A 71 -18.20 1.19 -20.40
CA ASP A 71 -16.91 0.67 -20.84
C ASP A 71 -15.75 1.44 -20.19
N ALA A 72 -15.94 2.74 -19.96
CA ALA A 72 -14.99 3.55 -19.20
C ALA A 72 -14.91 3.11 -17.72
N ILE A 73 -16.06 2.83 -17.10
CA ILE A 73 -16.11 2.30 -15.72
C ILE A 73 -15.44 0.94 -15.64
N ALA A 74 -15.72 0.05 -16.61
CA ALA A 74 -15.10 -1.28 -16.67
C ALA A 74 -13.58 -1.19 -16.86
N GLY A 75 -13.11 -0.31 -17.76
CA GLY A 75 -11.71 -0.04 -17.99
C GLY A 75 -10.99 0.50 -16.75
N PHE A 76 -11.56 1.52 -16.11
CA PHE A 76 -11.05 2.07 -14.86
C PHE A 76 -10.97 1.03 -13.73
N SER A 77 -12.03 0.22 -13.56
CA SER A 77 -12.08 -0.79 -12.51
C SER A 77 -11.09 -1.93 -12.73
N SER A 78 -10.90 -2.36 -13.98
CA SER A 78 -9.93 -3.39 -14.35
C SER A 78 -8.49 -2.90 -14.18
N ALA A 79 -8.23 -1.66 -14.62
CA ALA A 79 -6.95 -1.01 -14.43
C ALA A 79 -6.58 -0.84 -12.95
N GLY A 80 -7.56 -0.49 -12.09
CA GLY A 80 -7.35 -0.37 -10.64
C GLY A 80 -6.91 -1.67 -9.97
N ARG A 81 -7.33 -2.83 -10.47
CA ARG A 81 -6.83 -4.13 -9.98
C ARG A 81 -5.37 -4.35 -10.33
N TYR A 82 -4.96 -3.95 -11.52
CA TYR A 82 -3.57 -4.03 -11.96
C TYR A 82 -2.68 -3.07 -11.15
N GLU A 83 -3.16 -1.84 -10.95
CA GLU A 83 -2.54 -0.84 -10.09
C GLU A 83 -2.25 -1.39 -8.69
N GLN A 84 -3.23 -2.04 -8.07
CA GLN A 84 -3.10 -2.62 -6.74
C GLN A 84 -1.96 -3.66 -6.66
N LEU A 85 -1.78 -4.49 -7.68
CA LEU A 85 -0.68 -5.46 -7.73
C LEU A 85 0.68 -4.78 -7.79
N LEU A 86 0.80 -3.72 -8.59
CA LEU A 86 2.03 -2.96 -8.73
C LEU A 86 2.38 -2.15 -7.48
N PHE A 87 1.40 -1.87 -6.64
CA PHE A 87 1.59 -1.13 -5.39
C PHE A 87 2.14 -1.99 -4.24
N LEU A 88 1.99 -3.32 -4.30
CA LEU A 88 2.44 -4.24 -3.23
C LEU A 88 3.92 -4.11 -2.86
N PRO A 89 4.88 -4.01 -3.81
CA PRO A 89 6.28 -3.82 -3.48
C PRO A 89 6.55 -2.54 -2.66
N LEU A 90 5.83 -1.45 -2.96
CA LEU A 90 5.97 -0.19 -2.23
C LEU A 90 5.46 -0.32 -0.79
N LEU A 91 4.34 -0.99 -0.59
CA LEU A 91 3.82 -1.29 0.76
C LEU A 91 4.80 -2.14 1.56
N GLY A 92 5.42 -3.14 0.92
CA GLY A 92 6.46 -3.96 1.54
C GLY A 92 7.67 -3.12 1.97
N LEU A 93 8.14 -2.23 1.09
CA LEU A 93 9.26 -1.32 1.39
C LEU A 93 8.90 -0.38 2.54
N SER A 94 7.74 0.25 2.50
CA SER A 94 7.24 1.15 3.56
C SER A 94 7.18 0.46 4.93
N THR A 95 6.65 -0.76 4.97
CA THR A 95 6.57 -1.56 6.20
C THR A 95 7.97 -1.90 6.75
N ALA A 96 8.90 -2.27 5.88
CA ALA A 96 10.28 -2.57 6.27
C ALA A 96 10.98 -1.32 6.83
N VAL A 97 10.83 -0.17 6.18
CA VAL A 97 11.38 1.12 6.65
C VAL A 97 10.83 1.48 8.01
N THR A 98 9.51 1.38 8.20
CA THR A 98 8.85 1.66 9.50
C THR A 98 9.43 0.79 10.62
N ALA A 99 9.63 -0.50 10.38
CA ALA A 99 10.21 -1.41 11.36
C ALA A 99 11.66 -1.06 11.71
N ILE A 100 12.50 -0.79 10.69
CA ILE A 100 13.90 -0.43 10.89
C ILE A 100 14.02 0.93 11.62
N VAL A 101 13.25 1.92 11.21
CA VAL A 101 13.21 3.24 11.85
C VAL A 101 12.77 3.13 13.30
N GLY A 102 11.71 2.36 13.59
CA GLY A 102 11.22 2.15 14.95
C GLY A 102 12.28 1.52 15.88
N GLN A 103 12.98 0.49 15.40
CA GLN A 103 14.07 -0.15 16.16
C GLN A 103 15.24 0.81 16.44
N ASN A 104 15.68 1.56 15.44
CA ASN A 104 16.79 2.50 15.59
C ASN A 104 16.42 3.74 16.40
N PHE A 105 15.13 4.14 16.36
CA PHE A 105 14.62 5.19 17.24
C PHE A 105 14.68 4.78 18.72
N GLY A 106 14.25 3.56 19.04
CA GLY A 106 14.36 2.99 20.39
C GLY A 106 15.83 2.88 20.86
N ALA A 107 16.76 2.58 19.92
CA ALA A 107 18.20 2.54 20.18
C ALA A 107 18.87 3.92 20.19
N LYS A 108 18.14 5.03 19.92
CA LYS A 108 18.66 6.40 19.78
C LYS A 108 19.71 6.57 18.68
N ASN A 109 19.69 5.71 17.67
CA ASN A 109 20.60 5.75 16.52
C ASN A 109 19.99 6.55 15.37
N TYR A 110 19.99 7.87 15.51
CA TYR A 110 19.37 8.78 14.54
C TYR A 110 20.06 8.82 13.19
N GLU A 111 21.37 8.60 13.15
CA GLU A 111 22.13 8.54 11.90
C GLU A 111 21.62 7.39 11.01
N ARG A 112 21.41 6.23 11.60
CA ARG A 112 20.89 5.06 10.89
C ARG A 112 19.45 5.23 10.43
N ILE A 113 18.65 6.04 11.15
CA ILE A 113 17.28 6.39 10.71
C ILE A 113 17.35 7.18 9.41
N LEU A 114 18.16 8.25 9.36
CA LEU A 114 18.32 9.08 8.17
C LEU A 114 18.90 8.29 7.00
N GLU A 115 19.89 7.45 7.25
CA GLU A 115 20.46 6.56 6.24
C GLU A 115 19.41 5.63 5.66
N THR A 116 18.60 4.98 6.51
CA THR A 116 17.54 4.06 6.11
C THR A 116 16.49 4.77 5.26
N TYR A 117 16.04 5.95 5.71
CA TYR A 117 15.06 6.76 4.97
C TYR A 117 15.59 7.14 3.58
N ASN A 118 16.80 7.72 3.51
CA ASN A 118 17.39 8.15 2.25
C ASN A 118 17.60 6.99 1.28
N LYS A 119 18.11 5.85 1.75
CA LYS A 119 18.30 4.66 0.92
C LYS A 119 16.97 4.11 0.43
N ALA A 120 15.96 4.04 1.29
CA ALA A 120 14.64 3.57 0.91
C ALA A 120 13.96 4.49 -0.11
N MET A 121 14.07 5.82 0.07
CA MET A 121 13.57 6.80 -0.89
C MET A 121 14.21 6.62 -2.26
N ILE A 122 15.52 6.59 -2.34
CA ILE A 122 16.24 6.42 -3.62
C ILE A 122 15.86 5.10 -4.27
N THR A 123 15.88 4.01 -3.52
CA THR A 123 15.51 2.67 -4.00
C THR A 123 14.06 2.64 -4.49
N GLY A 124 13.14 3.20 -3.72
CA GLY A 124 11.72 3.30 -4.08
C GLY A 124 11.50 4.09 -5.36
N VAL A 125 12.14 5.26 -5.49
CA VAL A 125 12.04 6.09 -6.71
C VAL A 125 12.58 5.34 -7.92
N ILE A 126 13.74 4.68 -7.82
CA ILE A 126 14.33 3.93 -8.94
C ILE A 126 13.40 2.77 -9.35
N ILE A 127 12.97 1.94 -8.39
CA ILE A 127 12.13 0.77 -8.67
C ILE A 127 10.80 1.21 -9.30
N LEU A 128 10.15 2.21 -8.71
CA LEU A 128 8.85 2.66 -9.23
C LEU A 128 8.96 3.42 -10.55
N THR A 129 10.06 4.14 -10.79
CA THR A 129 10.30 4.74 -12.12
C THR A 129 10.44 3.67 -13.19
N ILE A 130 11.22 2.61 -12.93
CA ILE A 130 11.36 1.49 -13.87
C ILE A 130 10.00 0.79 -14.07
N ALA A 131 9.27 0.50 -12.99
CA ALA A 131 7.95 -0.11 -13.05
C ALA A 131 6.95 0.77 -13.83
N GLY A 132 6.97 2.08 -13.61
CA GLY A 132 6.15 3.05 -14.33
C GLY A 132 6.47 3.10 -15.82
N LEU A 133 7.74 3.09 -16.21
CA LEU A 133 8.15 3.04 -17.61
C LEU A 133 7.67 1.74 -18.29
N ILE A 134 7.84 0.61 -17.63
CA ILE A 134 7.34 -0.68 -18.13
C ILE A 134 5.83 -0.62 -18.29
N LEU A 135 5.10 -0.18 -17.27
CA LEU A 135 3.65 -0.07 -17.31
C LEU A 135 3.18 0.90 -18.42
N PHE A 136 3.85 2.03 -18.59
CA PHE A 136 3.50 2.99 -19.63
C PHE A 136 3.59 2.39 -21.03
N ILE A 137 4.63 1.57 -21.29
CA ILE A 137 4.84 0.90 -22.58
C ILE A 137 3.85 -0.26 -22.76
N THR A 138 3.61 -1.04 -21.69
CA THR A 138 2.80 -2.27 -21.76
C THR A 138 1.35 -2.07 -21.33
N ALA A 139 0.86 -0.84 -21.18
CA ALA A 139 -0.46 -0.54 -20.62
C ALA A 139 -1.60 -1.24 -21.38
N GLU A 140 -1.55 -1.27 -22.70
CA GLU A 140 -2.56 -1.92 -23.53
C GLU A 140 -2.52 -3.45 -23.38
N ASP A 141 -1.33 -4.04 -23.45
CA ASP A 141 -1.15 -5.48 -23.26
C ASP A 141 -1.55 -5.92 -21.85
N SER A 142 -1.28 -5.08 -20.84
CA SER A 142 -1.72 -5.30 -19.47
C SER A 142 -3.24 -5.36 -19.37
N MET A 143 -3.97 -4.50 -20.08
CA MET A 143 -5.43 -4.53 -20.12
C MET A 143 -5.99 -5.75 -20.85
N ARG A 144 -5.32 -6.21 -21.90
CA ARG A 144 -5.69 -7.43 -22.64
C ARG A 144 -5.65 -8.70 -21.78
N LEU A 145 -4.95 -8.70 -20.65
CA LEU A 145 -4.99 -9.81 -19.70
C LEU A 145 -6.34 -9.94 -18.97
N PHE A 146 -7.15 -8.89 -18.96
CA PHE A 146 -8.42 -8.84 -18.24
C PHE A 146 -9.65 -8.89 -19.14
N THR A 147 -9.53 -8.46 -20.39
CA THR A 147 -10.67 -8.36 -21.32
C THR A 147 -10.20 -8.28 -22.77
N ASP A 148 -11.07 -8.75 -23.68
CA ASP A 148 -10.90 -8.61 -25.12
C ASP A 148 -11.70 -7.41 -25.68
N ASP A 149 -12.48 -6.72 -24.86
CA ASP A 149 -13.29 -5.57 -25.29
C ASP A 149 -12.40 -4.36 -25.57
N LYS A 150 -12.43 -3.89 -26.81
CA LYS A 150 -11.58 -2.80 -27.31
C LYS A 150 -11.79 -1.46 -26.60
N GLU A 151 -13.05 -1.13 -26.29
CA GLU A 151 -13.37 0.12 -25.59
C GLU A 151 -12.89 0.08 -24.15
N VAL A 152 -13.08 -1.02 -23.47
CA VAL A 152 -12.57 -1.24 -22.09
C VAL A 152 -11.05 -1.18 -22.06
N ILE A 153 -10.35 -1.80 -23.04
CA ILE A 153 -8.90 -1.75 -23.17
C ILE A 153 -8.44 -0.30 -23.42
N TYR A 154 -9.12 0.43 -24.29
CA TYR A 154 -8.78 1.82 -24.62
C TYR A 154 -8.83 2.70 -23.36
N PHE A 155 -9.95 2.73 -22.65
CA PHE A 155 -10.07 3.54 -21.43
C PHE A 155 -9.12 3.11 -20.32
N GLY A 156 -8.99 1.81 -20.09
CA GLY A 156 -8.09 1.27 -19.08
C GLY A 156 -6.61 1.56 -19.38
N SER A 157 -6.19 1.46 -20.63
CA SER A 157 -4.81 1.73 -21.04
C SER A 157 -4.44 3.21 -20.89
N ILE A 158 -5.37 4.13 -21.23
CA ILE A 158 -5.16 5.57 -20.99
C ILE A 158 -4.98 5.84 -19.49
N TYR A 159 -5.85 5.28 -18.66
CA TYR A 159 -5.74 5.41 -17.22
C TYR A 159 -4.39 4.90 -16.71
N LEU A 160 -3.96 3.70 -17.09
CA LEU A 160 -2.69 3.11 -16.69
C LEU A 160 -1.48 3.94 -17.13
N LYS A 161 -1.52 4.53 -18.34
CA LYS A 161 -0.45 5.41 -18.83
C LYS A 161 -0.34 6.68 -17.98
N ILE A 162 -1.47 7.32 -17.67
CA ILE A 162 -1.49 8.52 -16.82
C ILE A 162 -1.00 8.17 -15.41
N TYR A 163 -1.49 7.05 -14.86
CA TYR A 163 -1.12 6.58 -13.53
C TYR A 163 0.38 6.25 -13.43
N ALA A 164 0.95 5.64 -14.47
CA ALA A 164 2.37 5.29 -14.55
C ALA A 164 3.30 6.52 -14.40
N LEU A 165 2.88 7.68 -14.90
CA LEU A 165 3.63 8.92 -14.74
C LEU A 165 3.73 9.40 -13.28
N GLY A 166 2.78 8.99 -12.43
CA GLY A 166 2.78 9.27 -11.00
C GLY A 166 3.71 8.37 -10.18
N PHE A 167 4.16 7.23 -10.71
CA PHE A 167 4.94 6.23 -9.97
C PHE A 167 6.18 6.78 -9.26
N PRO A 168 7.00 7.63 -9.86
CA PRO A 168 8.18 8.19 -9.20
C PRO A 168 7.86 9.03 -7.95
N ALA A 169 6.62 9.56 -7.86
CA ALA A 169 6.19 10.39 -6.74
C ALA A 169 5.67 9.56 -5.54
N PHE A 170 5.23 8.31 -5.73
CA PHE A 170 4.64 7.51 -4.66
C PHE A 170 5.54 7.25 -3.45
N PRO A 171 6.87 7.02 -3.58
CA PRO A 171 7.74 6.87 -2.43
C PRO A 171 7.66 8.05 -1.46
N PHE A 172 7.47 9.29 -1.96
CA PHE A 172 7.35 10.48 -1.12
C PHE A 172 6.08 10.52 -0.26
N PHE A 173 5.06 9.74 -0.63
CA PHE A 173 3.81 9.65 0.13
C PHE A 173 3.76 8.45 1.07
N PHE A 174 4.52 7.38 0.79
CA PHE A 174 4.38 6.10 1.47
C PHE A 174 5.61 5.68 2.29
N ILE A 175 6.75 6.32 2.12
CA ILE A 175 7.98 6.14 2.91
C ILE A 175 8.19 7.37 3.80
#